data_a1c2ae7f85502ddc061199bba15582b0
#
_entry.id   a1c2ae7f85502ddc061199bba15582b0
#
_cell.length_a   1.000
_cell.length_b   1.000
_cell.length_c   1.000
_cell.angle_alpha   90.00
_cell.angle_beta   90.00
_cell.angle_gamma   90.00
#
_symmetry.space_group_name_H-M   'P 1'
#
loop_
_entity.id
_entity.type
_entity.pdbx_description
1 polymer ?
#
loop_
_entity_poly.entity_id
_entity_poly.type
_entity_poly.pdbx_seq_one_letter_code
_entity_poly.pdbx_strand_id
1 'polypeptide(L)'
;VHHLAPAGVAGFVLANGSMSSNQSGEGEIRKKLVEAGLVDCMVALPGQLFYSTQIPACLWFLARNRKNGKFRDRCGEILFIDARKLGRMVDRTHRELTDEDIARIANTYHAWRLPAPHASRQAGLPAPHASRQAGDEQEAGEYADIPAFCKSASLDEVRKHGHVLTPGRYVGAETQEADCEPFEEKMPRLVAQLREHPIRLVVALT
;
A
#
# COMPACT_ATOMS: atom_id res chain seq x y z
N VAL A 1 11.47 -16.97 5.68
CA VAL A 1 11.97 -17.35 4.34
C VAL A 1 12.38 -18.82 4.29
N HIS A 2 13.07 -19.33 5.33
CA HIS A 2 13.57 -20.71 5.35
C HIS A 2 12.46 -21.76 5.17
N HIS A 3 11.28 -21.51 5.74
CA HIS A 3 10.12 -22.41 5.66
C HIS A 3 9.22 -22.20 4.43
N LEU A 4 9.53 -21.22 3.58
CA LEU A 4 8.77 -21.02 2.34
C LEU A 4 9.12 -22.10 1.30
N ALA A 5 8.08 -22.70 0.72
CA ALA A 5 8.25 -23.55 -0.45
C ALA A 5 8.92 -22.76 -1.62
N PRO A 6 9.55 -23.44 -2.60
CA PRO A 6 10.21 -22.76 -3.72
C PRO A 6 9.34 -21.73 -4.45
N ALA A 7 8.05 -22.00 -4.61
CA ALA A 7 7.07 -21.07 -5.21
C ALA A 7 6.12 -20.43 -4.16
N GLY A 8 6.48 -20.52 -2.88
CA GLY A 8 5.64 -20.08 -1.77
C GLY A 8 5.65 -18.55 -1.60
N VAL A 9 4.54 -18.06 -1.06
CA VAL A 9 4.35 -16.67 -0.62
C VAL A 9 3.98 -16.69 0.86
N ALA A 10 4.53 -15.77 1.64
CA ALA A 10 4.13 -15.51 3.01
C ALA A 10 3.53 -14.11 3.13
N GLY A 11 2.42 -14.00 3.83
CA GLY A 11 1.84 -12.73 4.25
C GLY A 11 1.81 -12.67 5.78
N PHE A 12 2.22 -11.54 6.36
CA PHE A 12 2.18 -11.34 7.81
C PHE A 12 2.02 -9.86 8.17
N VAL A 13 1.51 -9.64 9.37
CA VAL A 13 1.23 -8.31 9.92
C VAL A 13 2.36 -7.90 10.86
N LEU A 14 2.85 -6.68 10.69
CA LEU A 14 3.82 -6.06 11.60
C LEU A 14 3.36 -4.64 11.97
N ALA A 15 3.93 -4.11 13.05
CA ALA A 15 3.79 -2.70 13.37
C ALA A 15 4.41 -1.83 12.27
N ASN A 16 3.82 -0.66 12.05
CA ASN A 16 4.22 0.27 10.98
C ASN A 16 5.71 0.64 11.02
N GLY A 17 6.32 0.70 12.21
CA GLY A 17 7.74 0.97 12.40
C GLY A 17 8.67 0.00 11.66
N SER A 18 8.25 -1.26 11.43
CA SER A 18 9.05 -2.26 10.72
C SER A 18 9.46 -1.83 9.30
N MET A 19 8.68 -0.95 8.68
CA MET A 19 8.96 -0.44 7.33
C MET A 19 10.10 0.58 7.27
N SER A 20 10.45 1.24 8.38
CA SER A 20 11.39 2.37 8.38
C SER A 20 12.40 2.39 9.54
N SER A 21 12.14 1.67 10.64
CA SER A 21 13.03 1.64 11.80
C SER A 21 14.42 1.07 11.46
N ASN A 22 15.43 1.66 12.06
CA ASN A 22 16.82 1.19 11.99
C ASN A 22 17.35 0.71 13.35
N GLN A 23 16.47 0.61 14.37
CA GLN A 23 16.83 0.13 15.68
C GLN A 23 17.19 -1.36 15.65
N SER A 24 18.09 -1.76 16.55
CA SER A 24 18.43 -3.19 16.77
C SER A 24 18.74 -4.00 15.51
N GLY A 25 19.26 -3.37 14.45
CA GLY A 25 19.60 -4.06 13.20
C GLY A 25 18.44 -4.30 12.23
N GLU A 26 17.23 -3.77 12.52
CA GLU A 26 16.05 -3.92 11.65
C GLU A 26 16.29 -3.39 10.24
N GLY A 27 17.03 -2.28 10.10
CA GLY A 27 17.40 -1.71 8.82
C GLY A 27 18.23 -2.66 7.96
N GLU A 28 19.19 -3.38 8.56
CA GLU A 28 20.01 -4.35 7.86
C GLU A 28 19.23 -5.61 7.47
N ILE A 29 18.30 -6.07 8.30
CA ILE A 29 17.40 -7.19 7.97
C ILE A 29 16.51 -6.79 6.78
N ARG A 30 15.91 -5.61 6.82
CA ARG A 30 15.07 -5.08 5.75
C ARG A 30 15.85 -4.97 4.44
N LYS A 31 17.04 -4.37 4.47
CA LYS A 31 17.95 -4.27 3.32
C LYS A 31 18.25 -5.64 2.72
N LYS A 32 18.64 -6.62 3.53
CA LYS A 32 18.92 -7.98 3.07
C LYS A 32 17.71 -8.65 2.40
N LEU A 33 16.48 -8.45 2.93
CA LEU A 33 15.26 -8.97 2.33
C LEU A 33 14.97 -8.33 0.97
N VAL A 34 15.17 -7.02 0.86
CA VAL A 34 14.98 -6.25 -0.38
C VAL A 34 16.02 -6.67 -1.43
N GLU A 35 17.30 -6.68 -1.06
CA GLU A 35 18.40 -7.04 -1.99
C GLU A 35 18.33 -8.51 -2.44
N ALA A 36 17.81 -9.39 -1.59
CA ALA A 36 17.54 -10.78 -1.96
C ALA A 36 16.30 -10.94 -2.87
N GLY A 37 15.60 -9.84 -3.22
CA GLY A 37 14.41 -9.87 -4.08
C GLY A 37 13.23 -10.61 -3.47
N LEU A 38 13.13 -10.69 -2.15
CA LEU A 38 12.11 -11.46 -1.45
C LEU A 38 10.84 -10.66 -1.16
N VAL A 39 10.94 -9.33 -1.06
CA VAL A 39 9.77 -8.47 -0.79
C VAL A 39 8.96 -8.32 -2.05
N ASP A 40 7.72 -8.81 -2.05
CA ASP A 40 6.81 -8.78 -3.19
C ASP A 40 5.86 -7.57 -3.12
N CYS A 41 5.21 -7.37 -1.97
CA CYS A 41 4.28 -6.26 -1.77
C CYS A 41 4.32 -5.75 -0.33
N MET A 42 4.10 -4.45 -0.18
CA MET A 42 3.97 -3.75 1.10
C MET A 42 2.66 -2.99 1.14
N VAL A 43 1.84 -3.23 2.16
CA VAL A 43 0.57 -2.51 2.36
C VAL A 43 0.61 -1.77 3.69
N ALA A 44 0.46 -0.45 3.67
CA ALA A 44 0.26 0.34 4.89
C ALA A 44 -1.22 0.37 5.22
N LEU A 45 -1.58 -0.10 6.41
CA LEU A 45 -2.95 -0.13 6.90
C LEU A 45 -3.24 1.09 7.79
N PRO A 46 -4.52 1.50 7.93
CA PRO A 46 -4.91 2.55 8.86
C PRO A 46 -4.64 2.14 10.31
N GLY A 47 -4.58 3.12 11.19
CA GLY A 47 -4.61 2.87 12.63
C GLY A 47 -6.00 2.44 13.11
N GLN A 48 -6.09 2.03 14.37
CA GLN A 48 -7.35 1.69 15.06
C GLN A 48 -8.07 0.44 14.51
N LEU A 49 -7.37 -0.43 13.75
CA LEU A 49 -7.94 -1.70 13.26
C LEU A 49 -8.00 -2.79 14.34
N PHE A 50 -7.20 -2.67 15.38
CA PHE A 50 -7.11 -3.69 16.44
C PHE A 50 -7.68 -3.17 17.75
N TYR A 51 -8.46 -3.99 18.45
CA TYR A 51 -9.06 -3.62 19.74
C TYR A 51 -8.01 -3.34 20.81
N SER A 52 -6.87 -4.02 20.77
CA SER A 52 -5.80 -3.91 21.77
C SER A 52 -4.83 -2.75 21.54
N THR A 53 -4.82 -2.15 20.35
CA THR A 53 -3.90 -1.06 20.02
C THR A 53 -4.43 -0.17 18.90
N GLN A 54 -4.15 1.12 19.02
CA GLN A 54 -4.46 2.12 17.98
C GLN A 54 -3.32 2.30 16.97
N ILE A 55 -2.20 1.60 17.18
CA ILE A 55 -1.01 1.73 16.32
C ILE A 55 -1.34 1.22 14.91
N PRO A 56 -1.00 1.96 13.85
CA PRO A 56 -1.16 1.48 12.49
C PRO A 56 -0.25 0.28 12.24
N ALA A 57 -0.76 -0.67 11.47
CA ALA A 57 -0.05 -1.87 11.06
C ALA A 57 0.30 -1.83 9.57
N CYS A 58 1.13 -2.76 9.16
CA CYS A 58 1.44 -2.99 7.76
C CYS A 58 1.42 -4.49 7.43
N LEU A 59 1.12 -4.81 6.18
CA LEU A 59 1.23 -6.16 5.67
C LEU A 59 2.52 -6.28 4.85
N TRP A 60 3.27 -7.32 5.14
CA TRP A 60 4.41 -7.74 4.36
C TRP A 60 4.06 -8.98 3.55
N PHE A 61 4.32 -8.94 2.25
CA PHE A 61 4.24 -10.10 1.40
C PHE A 61 5.63 -10.46 0.89
N LEU A 62 6.10 -11.65 1.24
CA LEU A 62 7.38 -12.19 0.77
C LEU A 62 7.12 -13.33 -0.21
N ALA A 63 7.78 -13.30 -1.36
CA ALA A 63 7.72 -14.36 -2.35
C ALA A 63 9.12 -14.89 -2.63
N ARG A 64 9.32 -16.22 -2.55
CA ARG A 64 10.61 -16.84 -2.78
C ARG A 64 11.00 -16.90 -4.26
N ASN A 65 10.02 -17.14 -5.14
CA ASN A 65 10.21 -17.12 -6.58
C ASN A 65 9.22 -16.19 -7.24
N ARG A 66 9.72 -15.11 -7.83
CA ARG A 66 8.94 -14.05 -8.46
C ARG A 66 8.87 -14.19 -9.98
N LYS A 67 9.56 -15.22 -10.52
CA LYS A 67 9.60 -15.60 -11.93
C LYS A 67 9.26 -17.08 -12.08
N ASN A 68 8.03 -17.46 -11.70
CA ASN A 68 7.61 -18.87 -11.63
C ASN A 68 6.74 -19.34 -12.82
N GLY A 69 6.55 -18.52 -13.85
CA GLY A 69 5.74 -18.83 -15.02
C GLY A 69 4.23 -18.82 -14.79
N LYS A 70 3.78 -18.85 -13.53
CA LYS A 70 2.36 -18.74 -13.18
C LYS A 70 1.86 -17.30 -13.19
N PHE A 71 2.75 -16.37 -12.87
CA PHE A 71 2.50 -14.93 -12.82
C PHE A 71 3.52 -14.21 -13.69
N ARG A 72 3.32 -12.91 -13.93
CA ARG A 72 4.32 -12.11 -14.63
C ARG A 72 5.67 -12.13 -13.88
N ASP A 73 6.76 -11.88 -14.59
CA ASP A 73 8.06 -11.66 -13.96
C ASP A 73 8.00 -10.34 -13.17
N ARG A 74 8.24 -10.40 -11.87
CA ARG A 74 8.23 -9.28 -10.93
C ARG A 74 9.59 -9.07 -10.27
N CYS A 75 10.64 -9.70 -10.83
CA CYS A 75 11.99 -9.52 -10.32
C CYS A 75 12.39 -8.04 -10.43
N GLY A 76 12.96 -7.51 -9.35
CA GLY A 76 13.41 -6.12 -9.31
C GLY A 76 12.34 -5.06 -9.08
N GLU A 77 11.09 -5.45 -8.83
CA GLU A 77 10.00 -4.53 -8.52
C GLU A 77 9.37 -4.87 -7.17
N ILE A 78 8.81 -3.88 -6.48
CA ILE A 78 8.04 -4.06 -5.25
C ILE A 78 6.75 -3.25 -5.40
N LEU A 79 5.60 -3.89 -5.13
CA LEU A 79 4.32 -3.18 -5.09
C LEU A 79 4.15 -2.50 -3.74
N PHE A 80 3.83 -1.22 -3.77
CA PHE A 80 3.45 -0.44 -2.60
C PHE A 80 1.98 -0.06 -2.68
N ILE A 81 1.23 -0.33 -1.60
CA ILE A 81 -0.19 0.05 -1.46
C ILE A 81 -0.35 0.88 -0.19
N ASP A 82 -0.85 2.09 -0.31
CA ASP A 82 -1.18 2.96 0.82
C ASP A 82 -2.69 2.90 1.11
N ALA A 83 -3.06 2.02 2.03
CA ALA A 83 -4.43 1.83 2.47
C ALA A 83 -4.78 2.63 3.74
N ARG A 84 -3.91 3.57 4.18
CA ARG A 84 -4.10 4.31 5.45
C ARG A 84 -5.37 5.16 5.49
N LYS A 85 -5.89 5.55 4.33
CA LYS A 85 -7.13 6.33 4.20
C LYS A 85 -8.39 5.47 4.11
N LEU A 86 -8.25 4.15 3.97
CA LEU A 86 -9.36 3.22 3.86
C LEU A 86 -10.00 2.92 5.22
N GLY A 87 -11.16 2.30 5.16
CA GLY A 87 -11.94 1.91 6.33
C GLY A 87 -12.80 3.03 6.90
N ARG A 88 -13.82 2.62 7.63
CA ARG A 88 -14.77 3.49 8.33
C ARG A 88 -14.60 3.38 9.85
N MET A 89 -14.87 4.45 10.58
CA MET A 89 -14.96 4.41 12.03
C MET A 89 -16.28 3.73 12.44
N VAL A 90 -16.16 2.67 13.22
CA VAL A 90 -17.32 1.97 13.81
C VAL A 90 -17.71 2.66 15.12
N ASP A 91 -16.71 3.07 15.89
CA ASP A 91 -16.86 3.86 17.11
C ASP A 91 -15.73 4.89 17.23
N ARG A 92 -15.61 5.56 18.40
CA ARG A 92 -14.59 6.60 18.63
C ARG A 92 -13.16 6.09 18.54
N THR A 93 -12.92 4.81 18.69
CA THR A 93 -11.60 4.21 18.86
C THR A 93 -11.31 3.10 17.86
N HIS A 94 -12.33 2.56 17.22
CA HIS A 94 -12.21 1.40 16.35
C HIS A 94 -12.59 1.71 14.91
N ARG A 95 -11.73 1.28 13.99
CA ARG A 95 -11.90 1.35 12.53
C ARG A 95 -12.04 -0.04 11.96
N GLU A 96 -12.84 -0.20 10.95
CA GLU A 96 -13.04 -1.44 10.23
C GLU A 96 -12.83 -1.21 8.73
N LEU A 97 -12.14 -2.15 8.07
CA LEU A 97 -12.07 -2.19 6.62
C LEU A 97 -13.36 -2.80 6.08
N THR A 98 -13.96 -2.16 5.10
CA THR A 98 -15.12 -2.71 4.42
C THR A 98 -14.71 -3.81 3.45
N ASP A 99 -15.66 -4.66 3.02
CA ASP A 99 -15.40 -5.68 2.01
C ASP A 99 -14.88 -5.05 0.69
N GLU A 100 -15.34 -3.85 0.37
CA GLU A 100 -14.89 -3.07 -0.79
C GLU A 100 -13.44 -2.63 -0.63
N ASP A 101 -13.03 -2.18 0.56
CA ASP A 101 -11.64 -1.82 0.85
C ASP A 101 -10.71 -3.03 0.72
N ILE A 102 -11.14 -4.16 1.28
CA ILE A 102 -10.40 -5.42 1.21
C ILE A 102 -10.29 -5.88 -0.25
N ALA A 103 -11.39 -5.85 -1.00
CA ALA A 103 -11.43 -6.20 -2.41
C ALA A 103 -10.52 -5.28 -3.24
N ARG A 104 -10.52 -3.97 -2.97
CA ARG A 104 -9.66 -3.01 -3.64
C ARG A 104 -8.17 -3.33 -3.45
N ILE A 105 -7.75 -3.61 -2.22
CA ILE A 105 -6.36 -4.00 -1.93
C ILE A 105 -6.02 -5.33 -2.62
N ALA A 106 -6.88 -6.34 -2.49
CA ALA A 106 -6.67 -7.67 -3.05
C ALA A 106 -6.62 -7.64 -4.59
N ASN A 107 -7.56 -6.96 -5.23
CA ASN A 107 -7.64 -6.85 -6.68
C ASN A 107 -6.43 -6.12 -7.25
N THR A 108 -5.95 -5.06 -6.58
CA THR A 108 -4.71 -4.35 -6.96
C THR A 108 -3.51 -5.29 -6.95
N TYR A 109 -3.35 -6.08 -5.88
CA TYR A 109 -2.26 -7.06 -5.79
C TYR A 109 -2.39 -8.18 -6.82
N HIS A 110 -3.60 -8.67 -7.06
CA HIS A 110 -3.85 -9.71 -8.06
C HIS A 110 -3.61 -9.20 -9.48
N ALA A 111 -4.13 -8.02 -9.84
CA ALA A 111 -3.90 -7.39 -11.14
C ALA A 111 -2.40 -7.18 -11.40
N TRP A 112 -1.65 -6.69 -10.40
CA TRP A 112 -0.20 -6.50 -10.53
C TRP A 112 0.57 -7.79 -10.76
N ARG A 113 0.09 -8.93 -10.24
CA ARG A 113 0.74 -10.24 -10.41
C ARG A 113 0.41 -10.91 -11.74
N LEU A 114 -0.73 -10.60 -12.34
CA LEU A 114 -1.18 -11.24 -13.57
C LEU A 114 -0.36 -10.73 -14.78
N PRO A 115 -0.12 -11.58 -15.80
CA PRO A 115 0.41 -11.11 -17.07
C PRO A 115 -0.60 -10.16 -17.72
N ALA A 116 -0.08 -9.12 -18.41
CA ALA A 116 -0.93 -8.24 -19.19
C ALA A 116 -1.77 -9.05 -20.21
N PRO A 117 -3.04 -8.74 -20.40
CA PRO A 117 -3.97 -9.54 -21.22
C PRO A 117 -3.50 -9.72 -22.66
N HIS A 118 -2.67 -8.84 -23.20
CA HIS A 118 -2.10 -8.95 -24.53
C HIS A 118 -0.90 -9.90 -24.64
N ALA A 119 -0.18 -10.17 -23.57
CA ALA A 119 0.98 -11.08 -23.58
C ALA A 119 0.56 -12.56 -23.70
N SER A 120 -0.60 -12.92 -23.17
CA SER A 120 -1.11 -14.30 -23.22
C SER A 120 -1.61 -14.74 -24.60
N ARG A 121 -2.00 -13.81 -25.48
CA ARG A 121 -2.45 -14.13 -26.85
C ARG A 121 -1.30 -14.46 -27.82
N GLN A 122 -0.09 -14.00 -27.56
CA GLN A 122 1.06 -14.26 -28.41
C GLN A 122 1.80 -15.56 -28.06
N ALA A 123 1.58 -16.13 -26.87
CA ALA A 123 2.35 -17.29 -26.41
C ALA A 123 1.68 -18.65 -26.72
N GLY A 124 0.50 -18.69 -27.34
CA GLY A 124 -0.17 -19.95 -27.72
C GLY A 124 -0.42 -20.93 -26.57
N LEU A 125 -0.34 -20.46 -25.32
CA LEU A 125 -0.56 -21.28 -24.14
C LEU A 125 -2.07 -21.37 -23.87
N PRO A 126 -2.63 -22.58 -23.68
CA PRO A 126 -4.02 -22.71 -23.24
C PRO A 126 -4.18 -22.04 -21.89
N ALA A 127 -5.30 -21.33 -21.71
CA ALA A 127 -5.66 -20.73 -20.44
C ALA A 127 -5.55 -21.80 -19.32
N PRO A 128 -4.91 -21.49 -18.18
CA PRO A 128 -4.85 -22.45 -17.10
C PRO A 128 -6.28 -22.77 -16.66
N HIS A 129 -6.66 -24.05 -16.76
CA HIS A 129 -7.90 -24.55 -16.19
C HIS A 129 -7.82 -24.42 -14.67
N ALA A 130 -8.20 -23.26 -14.16
CA ALA A 130 -8.45 -23.07 -12.75
C ALA A 130 -9.83 -23.67 -12.48
N SER A 131 -9.89 -24.76 -11.72
CA SER A 131 -11.08 -25.16 -10.97
C SER A 131 -11.38 -24.05 -9.96
N ARG A 132 -12.03 -22.99 -10.40
CA ARG A 132 -12.61 -21.94 -9.59
C ARG A 132 -14.05 -22.30 -9.32
N GLN A 133 -14.36 -22.44 -8.04
CA GLN A 133 -15.75 -22.40 -7.58
C GLN A 133 -16.36 -21.07 -8.02
N ALA A 134 -17.54 -21.14 -8.62
CA ALA A 134 -18.30 -20.00 -9.11
C ALA A 134 -18.66 -19.06 -7.94
N GLY A 135 -18.11 -17.88 -7.95
CA GLY A 135 -18.36 -16.78 -7.01
C GLY A 135 -17.40 -15.66 -7.34
N ASP A 136 -17.91 -14.61 -8.00
CA ASP A 136 -17.23 -13.34 -8.32
C ASP A 136 -16.09 -13.39 -9.35
N GLU A 137 -16.44 -13.54 -10.62
CA GLU A 137 -15.62 -13.04 -11.73
C GLU A 137 -15.75 -11.51 -11.83
N GLN A 138 -15.13 -10.78 -10.91
CA GLN A 138 -14.75 -9.41 -11.21
C GLN A 138 -13.54 -9.49 -12.13
N GLU A 139 -13.69 -9.00 -13.36
CA GLU A 139 -12.60 -8.83 -14.32
C GLU A 139 -11.46 -8.07 -13.62
N ALA A 140 -10.37 -8.77 -13.32
CA ALA A 140 -9.17 -8.14 -12.82
C ALA A 140 -8.64 -7.25 -13.95
N GLY A 141 -8.93 -5.97 -13.90
CA GLY A 141 -8.47 -4.98 -14.87
C GLY A 141 -6.94 -4.97 -14.94
N GLU A 142 -6.42 -4.42 -16.02
CA GLU A 142 -4.98 -4.21 -16.21
C GLU A 142 -4.44 -3.35 -15.05
N TYR A 143 -3.32 -3.78 -14.45
CA TYR A 143 -2.68 -3.01 -13.38
C TYR A 143 -2.15 -1.68 -13.92
N ALA A 144 -2.45 -0.62 -13.21
CA ALA A 144 -1.87 0.70 -13.40
C ALA A 144 -1.50 1.31 -12.03
N ASP A 145 -0.44 2.11 -12.00
CA ASP A 145 -0.11 2.90 -10.82
C ASP A 145 -1.22 3.94 -10.57
N ILE A 146 -1.68 4.03 -9.34
CA ILE A 146 -2.71 4.99 -8.92
C ILE A 146 -2.08 5.95 -7.91
N PRO A 147 -1.96 7.26 -8.23
CA PRO A 147 -1.43 8.25 -7.31
C PRO A 147 -2.11 8.21 -5.94
N ALA A 148 -1.33 8.38 -4.88
CA ALA A 148 -1.75 8.31 -3.49
C ALA A 148 -2.35 6.98 -3.01
N PHE A 149 -2.38 5.94 -3.87
CA PHE A 149 -2.90 4.63 -3.49
C PHE A 149 -1.94 3.47 -3.76
N CYS A 150 -1.50 3.26 -4.99
CA CYS A 150 -0.57 2.17 -5.29
C CYS A 150 0.47 2.54 -6.34
N LYS A 151 1.66 1.94 -6.22
CA LYS A 151 2.75 2.09 -7.19
C LYS A 151 3.64 0.86 -7.20
N SER A 152 4.04 0.42 -8.39
CA SER A 152 5.12 -0.55 -8.59
C SER A 152 6.45 0.21 -8.68
N ALA A 153 7.29 0.10 -7.65
CA ALA A 153 8.58 0.77 -7.60
C ALA A 153 9.70 -0.20 -7.95
N SER A 154 10.71 0.28 -8.69
CA SER A 154 11.91 -0.48 -8.99
C SER A 154 12.82 -0.63 -7.77
N LEU A 155 13.64 -1.68 -7.77
CA LEU A 155 14.63 -1.89 -6.71
C LEU A 155 15.60 -0.70 -6.58
N ASP A 156 15.95 -0.05 -7.69
CA ASP A 156 16.83 1.13 -7.68
C ASP A 156 16.16 2.34 -7.01
N GLU A 157 14.85 2.49 -7.18
CA GLU A 157 14.09 3.51 -6.44
C GLU A 157 14.08 3.21 -4.94
N VAL A 158 13.92 1.95 -4.56
CA VAL A 158 13.96 1.54 -3.14
C VAL A 158 15.34 1.77 -2.53
N ARG A 159 16.41 1.50 -3.27
CA ARG A 159 17.79 1.80 -2.86
C ARG A 159 18.01 3.29 -2.62
N LYS A 160 17.53 4.15 -3.53
CA LYS A 160 17.59 5.62 -3.39
C LYS A 160 16.90 6.12 -2.11
N HIS A 161 15.84 5.43 -1.69
CA HIS A 161 15.13 5.71 -0.45
C HIS A 161 15.73 5.00 0.79
N GLY A 162 16.95 4.47 0.71
CA GLY A 162 17.64 3.83 1.83
C GLY A 162 16.95 2.56 2.34
N HIS A 163 16.30 1.81 1.45
CA HIS A 163 15.53 0.58 1.76
C HIS A 163 14.38 0.80 2.74
N VAL A 164 13.87 2.02 2.85
CA VAL A 164 12.64 2.31 3.59
C VAL A 164 11.46 1.87 2.75
N LEU A 165 10.55 1.07 3.34
CA LEU A 165 9.44 0.43 2.63
C LEU A 165 8.08 1.06 2.95
N THR A 166 8.04 2.30 3.39
CA THR A 166 6.80 3.03 3.69
C THR A 166 6.08 3.41 2.39
N PRO A 167 4.89 2.86 2.08
CA PRO A 167 4.20 3.07 0.81
C PRO A 167 3.99 4.54 0.44
N GLY A 168 3.66 5.39 1.40
CA GLY A 168 3.45 6.82 1.16
C GLY A 168 4.65 7.58 0.57
N ARG A 169 5.86 7.01 0.60
CA ARG A 169 7.03 7.59 -0.08
C ARG A 169 7.05 7.34 -1.59
N TYR A 170 6.36 6.28 -2.03
CA TYR A 170 6.38 5.81 -3.41
C TYR A 170 5.14 6.23 -4.19
N VAL A 171 3.96 6.15 -3.57
CA VAL A 171 2.68 6.41 -4.25
C VAL A 171 2.43 7.89 -4.59
N GLY A 172 3.25 8.80 -4.04
CA GLY A 172 3.07 10.24 -4.24
C GLY A 172 1.89 10.82 -3.46
N ALA A 173 1.65 12.10 -3.65
CA ALA A 173 0.47 12.79 -3.13
C ALA A 173 -0.68 12.68 -4.14
N GLU A 174 -1.91 12.75 -3.66
CA GLU A 174 -3.05 13.02 -4.54
C GLU A 174 -2.76 14.32 -5.31
N THR A 175 -3.05 14.32 -6.60
CA THR A 175 -3.06 15.55 -7.37
C THR A 175 -4.15 16.42 -6.76
N GLN A 176 -3.78 17.31 -5.84
CA GLN A 176 -4.68 18.39 -5.47
C GLN A 176 -4.88 19.18 -6.75
N GLU A 177 -6.13 19.37 -7.16
CA GLU A 177 -6.44 20.40 -8.12
C GLU A 177 -5.72 21.65 -7.64
N ALA A 178 -4.83 22.17 -8.46
CA ALA A 178 -4.03 23.32 -8.10
C ALA A 178 -5.05 24.40 -7.73
N ASP A 179 -5.09 24.76 -6.45
CA ASP A 179 -5.86 25.88 -5.97
C ASP A 179 -5.25 27.09 -6.65
N CYS A 180 -5.83 27.46 -7.81
CA CYS A 180 -5.31 28.51 -8.68
C CYS A 180 -5.46 29.91 -8.08
N GLU A 181 -5.97 29.99 -6.82
CA GLU A 181 -6.08 31.28 -6.13
C GLU A 181 -4.71 31.70 -5.59
N PRO A 182 -4.15 32.83 -6.03
CA PRO A 182 -2.87 33.30 -5.53
C PRO A 182 -2.88 33.45 -4.00
N PHE A 183 -1.78 33.06 -3.35
CA PHE A 183 -1.65 33.12 -1.89
C PHE A 183 -1.97 34.51 -1.33
N GLU A 184 -1.62 35.56 -2.06
CA GLU A 184 -1.85 36.96 -1.71
C GLU A 184 -3.35 37.34 -1.65
N GLU A 185 -4.20 36.65 -2.40
CA GLU A 185 -5.67 36.83 -2.37
C GLU A 185 -6.31 35.91 -1.34
N LYS A 186 -5.83 34.69 -1.22
CA LYS A 186 -6.38 33.68 -0.30
C LYS A 186 -6.14 34.03 1.17
N MET A 187 -4.94 34.50 1.52
CA MET A 187 -4.56 34.79 2.91
C MET A 187 -5.41 35.87 3.57
N PRO A 188 -5.67 37.04 2.95
CA PRO A 188 -6.52 38.06 3.57
C PRO A 188 -7.94 37.55 3.83
N ARG A 189 -8.50 36.74 2.91
CA ARG A 189 -9.84 36.15 3.06
C ARG A 189 -9.89 35.16 4.23
N LEU A 190 -8.89 34.27 4.35
CA LEU A 190 -8.84 33.31 5.45
C LEU A 190 -8.63 34.02 6.81
N VAL A 191 -7.82 35.08 6.86
CA VAL A 191 -7.63 35.87 8.07
C VAL A 191 -8.92 36.60 8.46
N ALA A 192 -9.68 37.12 7.49
CA ALA A 192 -10.98 37.72 7.75
C ALA A 192 -11.96 36.69 8.33
N GLN A 193 -12.07 35.50 7.74
CA GLN A 193 -12.90 34.40 8.25
C GLN A 193 -12.51 33.97 9.67
N LEU A 194 -11.23 33.90 9.98
CA LEU A 194 -10.75 33.58 11.33
C LEU A 194 -11.11 34.65 12.37
N ARG A 195 -11.17 35.92 11.95
CA ARG A 195 -11.60 37.02 12.83
C ARG A 195 -13.12 37.03 13.08
N GLU A 196 -13.89 36.61 12.10
CA GLU A 196 -15.35 36.48 12.23
C GLU A 196 -15.78 35.30 13.10
N HIS A 197 -14.95 34.25 13.18
CA HIS A 197 -15.19 33.09 14.02
C HIS A 197 -14.15 33.01 15.15
N PRO A 198 -14.22 33.87 16.20
CA PRO A 198 -13.27 33.78 17.30
C PRO A 198 -13.46 32.43 18.00
N ILE A 199 -12.41 31.60 17.97
CA ILE A 199 -12.32 30.38 18.76
C ILE A 199 -12.45 30.79 20.22
N ARG A 200 -13.61 30.54 20.85
CA ARG A 200 -13.75 30.65 22.31
C ARG A 200 -12.90 29.58 22.95
N LEU A 201 -11.69 29.96 23.34
CA LEU A 201 -10.87 29.14 24.22
C LEU A 201 -11.55 29.14 25.60
N VAL A 202 -12.32 28.09 25.92
CA VAL A 202 -12.83 27.86 27.27
C VAL A 202 -11.66 27.25 28.05
N VAL A 203 -10.87 28.08 28.71
CA VAL A 203 -9.91 27.64 29.73
C VAL A 203 -10.74 27.33 30.98
N ALA A 204 -11.03 26.06 31.23
CA ALA A 204 -11.53 25.61 32.52
C ALA A 204 -10.33 25.57 33.49
N LEU A 205 -10.22 26.61 34.32
CA LEU A 205 -9.37 26.59 35.51
C LEU A 205 -10.14 25.83 36.61
N THR A 206 -9.70 24.63 36.92
CA THR A 206 -9.93 23.97 38.23
C THR A 206 -8.61 23.38 38.68
#